data_e64aa1f185259a38e2fbae7499de9285
#
_entry.id   e64aa1f185259a38e2fbae7499de9285
#
_cell.length_a   1.000
_cell.length_b   1.000
_cell.length_c   1.000
_cell.angle_alpha   90.00
_cell.angle_beta   90.00
_cell.angle_gamma   90.00
#
_symmetry.space_group_name_H-M   'P 1'
#
loop_
_entity.id
_entity.type
_entity.pdbx_description
1 polymer ?
#
loop_
_entity_poly.entity_id
_entity_poly.type
_entity_poly.pdbx_seq_one_letter_code
_entity_poly.pdbx_strand_id
1 'polypeptide(L)'
;VLDSWSLYADADGSLNHGTIRIFERNFLGLGHQISTRYSQELSGSTRPSFGFDYEIPNLYATTLNTALGYSLDFDRYYYKYWSLTRPYYSLYTRWAAGANAYQRTFEDHILKNDSLYRQDFKVLGKNIWGSISFPILQKYTPNNRVTNLVLSLRYYELDYLKAPDTFLDQNHFYSDRKTLLTSIGINHIGYEQDRYIFRHQDIEDIPIGKSISLLGGFQENLSEIRPYLGGRIMYGDYFSLGYFAGNIQLGSFFLDKKH
;
A
#
# COMPACT_ATOMS: atom_id res chain seq x y z
N VAL A 1 30.90 -12.22 11.40
CA VAL A 1 30.59 -11.19 12.40
C VAL A 1 29.09 -11.21 12.61
N LEU A 2 28.67 -11.85 13.72
CA LEU A 2 27.27 -12.12 14.05
C LEU A 2 26.61 -11.00 14.89
N ASP A 3 27.13 -9.76 14.91
CA ASP A 3 27.02 -9.00 16.15
C ASP A 3 26.51 -7.56 15.98
N SER A 4 25.46 -7.37 15.20
CA SER A 4 24.77 -6.11 15.36
C SER A 4 23.28 -6.32 15.56
N TRP A 5 22.91 -6.68 16.78
CA TRP A 5 21.56 -6.45 17.25
C TRP A 5 21.28 -4.95 17.19
N SER A 6 20.24 -4.56 16.50
CA SER A 6 19.77 -3.18 16.42
C SER A 6 18.41 -3.05 17.10
N LEU A 7 18.35 -3.46 18.36
CA LEU A 7 17.13 -3.40 19.15
C LEU A 7 16.83 -1.95 19.55
N TYR A 8 15.66 -1.49 19.17
CA TYR A 8 15.09 -0.22 19.61
C TYR A 8 13.85 -0.49 20.45
N ALA A 9 13.76 0.18 21.59
CA ALA A 9 12.56 0.22 22.39
C ALA A 9 12.10 1.68 22.48
N ASP A 10 10.85 1.92 22.20
CA ASP A 10 10.20 3.22 22.30
C ASP A 10 8.97 3.10 23.20
N ALA A 11 8.77 4.06 24.08
CA ALA A 11 7.60 4.13 24.93
C ALA A 11 6.98 5.52 24.81
N ASP A 12 5.72 5.56 24.44
CA ASP A 12 4.90 6.76 24.34
C ASP A 12 3.71 6.64 25.27
N GLY A 13 3.38 7.72 25.95
CA GLY A 13 2.28 7.73 26.93
C GLY A 13 1.58 9.07 27.01
N SER A 14 0.28 9.01 27.20
CA SER A 14 -0.58 10.14 27.59
C SER A 14 -1.29 9.83 28.90
N LEU A 15 -2.08 10.75 29.41
CA LEU A 15 -2.89 10.53 30.63
C LEU A 15 -3.88 9.35 30.47
N ASN A 16 -4.23 9.00 29.24
CA ASN A 16 -5.26 8.02 28.94
C ASN A 16 -4.75 6.73 28.33
N HIS A 17 -3.53 6.68 27.76
CA HIS A 17 -3.00 5.45 27.20
C HIS A 17 -1.47 5.40 27.23
N GLY A 18 -0.92 4.19 27.30
CA GLY A 18 0.51 3.92 27.16
C GLY A 18 0.77 2.94 26.02
N THR A 19 1.83 3.16 25.26
CA THR A 19 2.28 2.28 24.16
C THR A 19 3.76 1.97 24.33
N ILE A 20 4.11 0.69 24.17
CA ILE A 20 5.49 0.22 24.08
C ILE A 20 5.67 -0.40 22.70
N ARG A 21 6.74 -0.01 22.01
CA ARG A 21 7.16 -0.59 20.73
C ARG A 21 8.55 -1.16 20.88
N ILE A 22 8.75 -2.35 20.34
CA ILE A 22 10.06 -2.98 20.26
C ILE A 22 10.30 -3.26 18.78
N PHE A 23 11.45 -2.86 18.29
CA PHE A 23 11.82 -3.00 16.90
C PHE A 23 13.25 -3.50 16.78
N GLU A 24 13.47 -4.57 16.00
CA GLU A 24 14.77 -5.15 15.70
C GLU A 24 14.96 -5.24 14.18
N ARG A 25 16.05 -4.69 13.67
CA ARG A 25 16.34 -4.63 12.21
C ARG A 25 17.21 -5.75 11.69
N ASN A 26 17.84 -6.52 12.58
CA ASN A 26 18.76 -7.58 12.21
C ASN A 26 18.54 -8.80 13.07
N PHE A 27 17.29 -9.25 13.14
CA PHE A 27 16.89 -10.37 13.98
C PHE A 27 17.72 -11.61 13.70
N LEU A 28 18.37 -12.13 14.73
CA LEU A 28 19.32 -13.24 14.69
C LEU A 28 20.48 -13.05 13.70
N GLY A 29 20.86 -11.84 13.34
CA GLY A 29 21.91 -11.56 12.36
C GLY A 29 21.55 -11.88 10.92
N LEU A 30 20.27 -12.16 10.62
CA LEU A 30 19.79 -12.57 9.30
C LEU A 30 19.32 -11.38 8.44
N GLY A 31 19.38 -10.15 8.96
CA GLY A 31 18.83 -8.96 8.29
C GLY A 31 17.29 -8.92 8.28
N HIS A 32 16.65 -9.83 9.00
CA HIS A 32 15.19 -9.82 9.15
C HIS A 32 14.77 -8.73 10.14
N GLN A 33 13.58 -8.17 9.94
CA GLN A 33 13.05 -7.13 10.79
C GLN A 33 11.84 -7.64 11.56
N ILE A 34 11.79 -7.35 12.85
CA ILE A 34 10.65 -7.66 13.72
C ILE A 34 10.22 -6.37 14.40
N SER A 35 8.92 -6.13 14.40
CA SER A 35 8.29 -5.05 15.16
C SER A 35 7.16 -5.61 16.00
N THR A 36 7.12 -5.22 17.28
CA THR A 36 6.01 -5.51 18.17
C THR A 36 5.53 -4.22 18.80
N ARG A 37 4.22 -4.09 18.96
CA ARG A 37 3.58 -2.97 19.63
C ARG A 37 2.56 -3.49 20.63
N TYR A 38 2.62 -2.99 21.84
CA TYR A 38 1.63 -3.20 22.87
C TYR A 38 1.10 -1.84 23.35
N SER A 39 -0.21 -1.67 23.39
CA SER A 39 -0.83 -0.46 23.90
C SER A 39 -1.93 -0.82 24.88
N GLN A 40 -2.01 -0.05 25.96
CA GLN A 40 -3.00 -0.19 27.03
C GLN A 40 -3.68 1.15 27.29
N GLU A 41 -5.00 1.17 27.33
CA GLU A 41 -5.74 2.31 27.85
C GLU A 41 -5.64 2.33 29.40
N LEU A 42 -5.32 3.50 29.94
CA LEU A 42 -5.18 3.71 31.38
C LEU A 42 -6.52 4.11 32.03
N SER A 43 -7.46 4.64 31.23
CA SER A 43 -8.79 5.02 31.67
C SER A 43 -9.82 4.52 30.64
N GLY A 44 -10.69 3.61 31.04
CA GLY A 44 -11.77 3.10 30.19
C GLY A 44 -11.67 1.61 29.86
N SER A 45 -11.25 1.24 28.66
CA SER A 45 -11.13 -0.16 28.27
C SER A 45 -9.97 -0.86 28.98
N THR A 46 -10.26 -2.01 29.59
CA THR A 46 -9.21 -2.84 30.20
C THR A 46 -8.51 -3.75 29.19
N ARG A 47 -8.91 -3.69 27.91
CA ARG A 47 -8.39 -4.58 26.85
C ARG A 47 -7.18 -3.94 26.18
N PRO A 48 -6.07 -4.65 26.05
CA PRO A 48 -4.90 -4.14 25.32
C PRO A 48 -5.09 -4.25 23.81
N SER A 49 -4.40 -3.37 23.08
CA SER A 49 -4.12 -3.48 21.65
C SER A 49 -2.75 -4.11 21.46
N PHE A 50 -2.61 -4.92 20.43
CA PHE A 50 -1.36 -5.62 20.10
C PHE A 50 -1.07 -5.54 18.60
N GLY A 51 0.20 -5.40 18.24
CA GLY A 51 0.69 -5.46 16.86
C GLY A 51 1.98 -6.25 16.77
N PHE A 52 2.11 -7.02 15.69
CA PHE A 52 3.30 -7.78 15.34
C PHE A 52 3.51 -7.70 13.83
N ASP A 53 4.72 -7.35 13.41
CA ASP A 53 5.14 -7.35 12.01
C ASP A 53 6.49 -8.06 11.89
N TYR A 54 6.62 -8.88 10.88
CA TYR A 54 7.85 -9.58 10.51
C TYR A 54 8.13 -9.39 9.03
N GLU A 55 9.30 -8.85 8.72
CA GLU A 55 9.73 -8.58 7.36
C GLU A 55 11.06 -9.26 7.06
N ILE A 56 11.17 -9.89 5.91
CA ILE A 56 12.39 -10.45 5.36
C ILE A 56 12.71 -9.69 4.08
N PRO A 57 13.54 -8.64 4.16
CA PRO A 57 14.06 -7.98 2.98
C PRO A 57 15.05 -8.89 2.28
N ASN A 58 15.07 -8.85 0.95
CA ASN A 58 16.02 -9.60 0.13
C ASN A 58 16.02 -11.12 0.40
N LEU A 59 14.84 -11.72 0.41
CA LEU A 59 14.62 -13.15 0.66
C LEU A 59 15.60 -14.01 -0.15
N TYR A 60 16.37 -14.88 0.51
CA TYR A 60 17.44 -15.69 -0.09
C TYR A 60 18.47 -14.90 -0.92
N ALA A 61 18.86 -13.70 -0.45
CA ALA A 61 19.78 -12.79 -1.14
C ALA A 61 19.28 -12.37 -2.56
N THR A 62 17.98 -12.42 -2.80
CA THR A 62 17.34 -11.90 -4.01
C THR A 62 16.79 -10.49 -3.77
N THR A 63 16.14 -9.91 -4.76
CA THR A 63 15.40 -8.64 -4.63
C THR A 63 13.94 -8.84 -4.22
N LEU A 64 13.59 -10.01 -3.70
CA LEU A 64 12.27 -10.33 -3.19
C LEU A 64 12.17 -9.92 -1.72
N ASN A 65 11.13 -9.22 -1.36
CA ASN A 65 10.79 -8.88 0.02
C ASN A 65 9.50 -9.59 0.40
N THR A 66 9.46 -10.17 1.58
CA THR A 66 8.22 -10.74 2.13
C THR A 66 7.95 -10.17 3.51
N ALA A 67 6.70 -9.93 3.82
CA ALA A 67 6.28 -9.48 5.12
C ALA A 67 4.98 -10.17 5.54
N LEU A 68 4.82 -10.35 6.83
CA LEU A 68 3.57 -10.79 7.45
C LEU A 68 3.33 -9.97 8.72
N GLY A 69 2.07 -9.74 9.03
CA GLY A 69 1.74 -9.00 10.23
C GLY A 69 0.37 -9.35 10.78
N TYR A 70 0.20 -9.03 12.03
CA TYR A 70 -1.05 -9.15 12.76
C TYR A 70 -1.21 -7.99 13.72
N SER A 71 -2.38 -7.36 13.75
CA SER A 71 -2.72 -6.37 14.76
C SER A 71 -4.13 -6.61 15.28
N LEU A 72 -4.32 -6.30 16.56
CA LEU A 72 -5.58 -6.34 17.27
C LEU A 72 -5.74 -5.00 17.99
N ASP A 73 -6.85 -4.31 17.77
CA ASP A 73 -7.14 -3.05 18.44
C ASP A 73 -7.86 -3.24 19.79
N PHE A 74 -8.19 -2.14 20.46
CA PHE A 74 -8.89 -2.14 21.75
C PHE A 74 -10.31 -2.72 21.67
N ASP A 75 -10.98 -2.56 20.52
CA ASP A 75 -12.33 -3.06 20.23
C ASP A 75 -12.35 -4.49 19.70
N ARG A 76 -11.17 -5.13 19.64
CA ARG A 76 -10.97 -6.49 19.13
C ARG A 76 -11.15 -6.64 17.63
N TYR A 77 -11.07 -5.58 16.87
CA TYR A 77 -10.91 -5.66 15.45
C TYR A 77 -9.47 -5.99 15.11
N TYR A 78 -9.29 -6.92 14.19
CA TYR A 78 -7.97 -7.38 13.79
C TYR A 78 -7.69 -7.09 12.32
N TYR A 79 -6.41 -6.93 12.05
CA TYR A 79 -5.83 -6.90 10.72
C TYR A 79 -4.68 -7.90 10.65
N LYS A 80 -4.72 -8.80 9.68
CA LYS A 80 -3.61 -9.71 9.38
C LYS A 80 -3.32 -9.66 7.89
N TYR A 81 -2.05 -9.73 7.56
CA TYR A 81 -1.63 -9.67 6.18
C TYR A 81 -0.40 -10.51 5.92
N TRP A 82 -0.22 -10.83 4.65
CA TRP A 82 1.00 -11.35 4.07
C TRP A 82 1.25 -10.65 2.74
N SER A 83 2.52 -10.39 2.42
CA SER A 83 2.95 -9.81 1.16
C SER A 83 4.24 -10.42 0.67
N LEU A 84 4.37 -10.54 -0.65
CA LEU A 84 5.59 -10.87 -1.37
C LEU A 84 5.73 -9.89 -2.50
N THR A 85 6.87 -9.18 -2.59
CA THR A 85 7.08 -8.14 -3.58
C THR A 85 8.50 -8.16 -4.12
N ARG A 86 8.63 -7.91 -5.41
CA ARG A 86 9.85 -7.53 -6.07
C ARG A 86 9.67 -6.13 -6.66
N PRO A 87 10.15 -5.07 -5.98
CA PRO A 87 9.98 -3.71 -6.46
C PRO A 87 10.91 -3.38 -7.64
N TYR A 88 10.67 -2.24 -8.27
CA TYR A 88 11.68 -1.59 -9.09
C TYR A 88 12.76 -1.00 -8.17
N TYR A 89 13.88 -1.71 -8.01
CA TYR A 89 14.99 -1.32 -7.13
C TYR A 89 16.02 -0.39 -7.79
N SER A 90 15.90 -0.15 -9.09
CA SER A 90 16.69 0.83 -9.85
C SER A 90 15.93 1.31 -11.09
N LEU A 91 16.40 2.41 -11.71
CA LEU A 91 15.88 2.91 -12.99
C LEU A 91 16.02 1.90 -14.14
N TYR A 92 16.92 0.93 -14.01
CA TYR A 92 17.22 -0.09 -15.02
C TYR A 92 16.52 -1.42 -14.78
N THR A 93 15.79 -1.53 -13.69
CA THR A 93 15.02 -2.75 -13.39
C THR A 93 13.96 -2.99 -14.46
N ARG A 94 13.95 -4.20 -15.02
CA ARG A 94 13.10 -4.55 -16.17
C ARG A 94 11.71 -5.03 -15.79
N TRP A 95 11.54 -5.54 -14.60
CA TRP A 95 10.25 -6.02 -14.14
C TRP A 95 10.10 -5.89 -12.63
N ALA A 96 8.87 -5.71 -12.22
CA ALA A 96 8.44 -5.73 -10.84
C ALA A 96 7.19 -6.58 -10.71
N ALA A 97 6.97 -7.21 -9.58
CA ALA A 97 5.77 -7.99 -9.32
C ALA A 97 5.47 -8.06 -7.83
N GLY A 98 4.26 -8.40 -7.49
CA GLY A 98 3.89 -8.62 -6.10
C GLY A 98 2.59 -9.36 -5.95
N ALA A 99 2.45 -9.99 -4.79
CA ALA A 99 1.23 -10.61 -4.32
C ALA A 99 1.04 -10.25 -2.85
N ASN A 100 -0.19 -9.96 -2.47
CA ASN A 100 -0.53 -9.80 -1.06
C ASN A 100 -1.95 -10.28 -0.78
N ALA A 101 -2.15 -10.75 0.43
CA ALA A 101 -3.45 -11.07 0.97
C ALA A 101 -3.59 -10.47 2.36
N TYR A 102 -4.79 -10.00 2.68
CA TYR A 102 -5.09 -9.50 4.00
C TYR A 102 -6.51 -9.86 4.43
N GLN A 103 -6.70 -10.00 5.71
CA GLN A 103 -8.02 -10.11 6.31
C GLN A 103 -8.12 -9.10 7.45
N ARG A 104 -9.21 -8.35 7.47
CA ARG A 104 -9.50 -7.41 8.55
C ARG A 104 -10.94 -7.49 9.00
N THR A 105 -11.14 -7.22 10.27
CA THR A 105 -12.45 -6.89 10.83
C THR A 105 -12.45 -5.40 11.20
N PHE A 106 -13.57 -4.76 11.08
CA PHE A 106 -13.75 -3.36 11.46
C PHE A 106 -15.23 -3.07 11.68
N GLU A 107 -15.51 -1.98 12.34
CA GLU A 107 -16.84 -1.42 12.52
C GLU A 107 -16.99 -0.19 11.63
N ASP A 108 -18.17 0.00 11.10
CA ASP A 108 -18.58 1.21 10.41
C ASP A 108 -20.05 1.53 10.70
N HIS A 109 -20.44 2.78 10.45
CA HIS A 109 -21.78 3.26 10.68
C HIS A 109 -22.49 3.50 9.34
N ILE A 110 -23.64 2.84 9.17
CA ILE A 110 -24.49 3.00 7.98
C ILE A 110 -25.64 3.93 8.33
N LEU A 111 -25.73 5.06 7.62
CA LEU A 111 -26.85 5.98 7.72
C LEU A 111 -28.02 5.47 6.90
N LYS A 112 -29.18 5.26 7.54
CA LYS A 112 -30.43 4.88 6.87
C LYS A 112 -31.62 5.48 7.61
N ASN A 113 -32.50 6.17 6.89
CA ASN A 113 -33.69 6.84 7.45
C ASN A 113 -33.34 7.73 8.66
N ASP A 114 -32.33 8.58 8.52
CA ASP A 114 -31.80 9.49 9.55
C ASP A 114 -31.32 8.79 10.85
N SER A 115 -31.12 7.49 10.80
CA SER A 115 -30.59 6.70 11.92
C SER A 115 -29.25 6.06 11.55
N LEU A 116 -28.29 6.12 12.47
CA LEU A 116 -26.97 5.48 12.32
C LEU A 116 -27.04 4.06 12.90
N TYR A 117 -26.72 3.10 12.06
CA TYR A 117 -26.65 1.69 12.44
C TYR A 117 -25.20 1.23 12.49
N ARG A 118 -24.76 0.81 13.66
CA ARG A 118 -23.44 0.21 13.88
C ARG A 118 -23.39 -1.19 13.26
N GLN A 119 -22.41 -1.45 12.41
CA GLN A 119 -22.26 -2.73 11.73
C GLN A 119 -20.81 -3.20 11.77
N ASP A 120 -20.63 -4.50 12.00
CA ASP A 120 -19.34 -5.16 11.93
C ASP A 120 -19.11 -5.74 10.55
N PHE A 121 -17.92 -5.52 10.05
CA PHE A 121 -17.46 -6.03 8.77
C PHE A 121 -16.31 -7.01 8.96
N LYS A 122 -16.22 -7.96 8.05
CA LYS A 122 -15.05 -8.81 7.88
C LYS A 122 -14.76 -8.96 6.41
N VAL A 123 -13.58 -8.58 5.98
CA VAL A 123 -13.17 -8.62 4.58
C VAL A 123 -11.88 -9.39 4.39
N LEU A 124 -11.78 -10.06 3.24
CA LEU A 124 -10.59 -10.72 2.75
C LEU A 124 -10.19 -10.07 1.41
N GLY A 125 -9.05 -9.43 1.38
CA GLY A 125 -8.49 -8.85 0.14
C GLY A 125 -7.34 -9.71 -0.37
N LYS A 126 -7.30 -9.93 -1.68
CA LYS A 126 -6.23 -10.62 -2.41
C LYS A 126 -5.81 -9.75 -3.58
N ASN A 127 -4.53 -9.62 -3.80
CA ASN A 127 -4.00 -8.80 -4.88
C ASN A 127 -2.75 -9.46 -5.45
N ILE A 128 -2.68 -9.52 -6.78
CA ILE A 128 -1.49 -9.93 -7.52
C ILE A 128 -1.27 -8.93 -8.65
N TRP A 129 -0.05 -8.53 -8.86
CA TRP A 129 0.29 -7.61 -9.93
C TRP A 129 1.67 -7.91 -10.52
N GLY A 130 1.84 -7.53 -11.77
CA GLY A 130 3.12 -7.58 -12.47
C GLY A 130 3.29 -6.38 -13.37
N SER A 131 4.53 -5.99 -13.60
CA SER A 131 4.88 -4.86 -14.44
C SER A 131 6.21 -5.10 -15.14
N ILE A 132 6.29 -4.69 -16.41
CA ILE A 132 7.51 -4.75 -17.21
C ILE A 132 7.87 -3.37 -17.72
N SER A 133 9.18 -3.09 -17.78
CA SER A 133 9.74 -1.80 -18.14
C SER A 133 10.74 -1.95 -19.30
N PHE A 134 10.51 -1.20 -20.35
CA PHE A 134 11.34 -1.16 -21.56
C PHE A 134 11.96 0.22 -21.72
N PRO A 135 13.30 0.39 -21.83
CA PRO A 135 13.91 1.66 -22.14
C PRO A 135 13.57 2.05 -23.58
N ILE A 136 13.01 3.24 -23.75
CA ILE A 136 12.67 3.77 -25.08
C ILE A 136 13.79 4.69 -25.60
N LEU A 137 14.40 5.47 -24.71
CA LEU A 137 15.49 6.40 -25.05
C LEU A 137 16.66 6.15 -24.11
N GLN A 138 17.79 5.74 -24.70
CA GLN A 138 19.05 5.53 -23.98
C GLN A 138 20.00 6.74 -24.11
N LYS A 139 19.51 7.94 -24.45
CA LYS A 139 20.37 9.11 -24.47
C LYS A 139 20.78 9.47 -23.04
N TYR A 140 22.06 9.62 -22.84
CA TYR A 140 22.61 10.28 -21.66
C TYR A 140 22.04 11.71 -21.61
N THR A 141 21.03 11.89 -20.80
CA THR A 141 20.49 13.22 -20.49
C THR A 141 21.26 13.80 -19.31
N PRO A 142 21.43 15.11 -19.26
CA PRO A 142 21.86 15.77 -18.02
C PRO A 142 20.97 15.24 -16.89
N ASN A 143 21.53 14.91 -15.71
CA ASN A 143 20.82 14.40 -14.55
C ASN A 143 20.42 12.91 -14.60
N ASN A 144 21.10 12.05 -15.39
CA ASN A 144 20.90 10.58 -15.40
C ASN A 144 19.41 10.12 -15.51
N ARG A 145 18.55 10.91 -16.17
CA ARG A 145 17.14 10.55 -16.38
C ARG A 145 17.02 9.46 -17.42
N VAL A 146 16.21 8.45 -17.13
CA VAL A 146 15.91 7.33 -18.03
C VAL A 146 14.45 7.40 -18.48
N THR A 147 14.22 7.15 -19.77
CA THR A 147 12.87 7.08 -20.33
C THR A 147 12.49 5.63 -20.56
N ASN A 148 11.46 5.18 -19.88
CA ASN A 148 10.94 3.82 -19.96
C ASN A 148 9.46 3.84 -20.37
N LEU A 149 9.11 2.89 -21.22
CA LEU A 149 7.72 2.42 -21.40
C LEU A 149 7.44 1.36 -20.33
N VAL A 150 6.36 1.52 -19.59
CA VAL A 150 5.96 0.60 -18.52
C VAL A 150 4.59 0.04 -18.85
N LEU A 151 4.49 -1.29 -18.83
CA LEU A 151 3.22 -2.02 -18.94
C LEU A 151 2.96 -2.73 -17.62
N SER A 152 1.74 -2.69 -17.12
CA SER A 152 1.38 -3.39 -15.88
C SER A 152 0.01 -4.06 -15.98
N LEU A 153 -0.12 -5.13 -15.21
CA LEU A 153 -1.35 -5.87 -15.00
C LEU A 153 -1.55 -6.09 -13.52
N ARG A 154 -2.79 -5.91 -13.05
CA ARG A 154 -3.16 -6.11 -11.65
C ARG A 154 -4.52 -6.79 -11.56
N TYR A 155 -4.58 -7.85 -10.76
CA TYR A 155 -5.82 -8.48 -10.32
C TYR A 155 -6.01 -8.23 -8.84
N TYR A 156 -7.19 -7.79 -8.46
CA TYR A 156 -7.58 -7.54 -7.09
C TYR A 156 -8.95 -8.15 -6.82
N GLU A 157 -9.06 -8.88 -5.72
CA GLU A 157 -10.28 -9.51 -5.25
C GLU A 157 -10.56 -9.05 -3.81
N LEU A 158 -11.78 -8.67 -3.53
CA LEU A 158 -12.28 -8.30 -2.21
C LEU A 158 -13.53 -9.10 -1.91
N ASP A 159 -13.44 -9.98 -0.92
CA ASP A 159 -14.54 -10.82 -0.44
C ASP A 159 -15.07 -10.25 0.88
N TYR A 160 -16.37 -10.02 0.99
CA TYR A 160 -17.04 -9.64 2.22
C TYR A 160 -17.48 -10.91 2.98
N LEU A 161 -16.64 -11.36 3.92
CA LEU A 161 -16.95 -12.54 4.77
C LEU A 161 -18.02 -12.24 5.83
N LYS A 162 -18.21 -10.97 6.17
CA LYS A 162 -19.30 -10.43 6.96
C LYS A 162 -19.65 -9.06 6.39
N ALA A 163 -20.88 -8.92 5.94
CA ALA A 163 -21.45 -7.70 5.37
C ALA A 163 -22.69 -7.31 6.16
N PRO A 164 -23.22 -6.09 6.00
CA PRO A 164 -24.48 -5.68 6.59
C PRO A 164 -25.66 -6.50 6.11
N ASP A 165 -26.73 -6.52 6.92
CA ASP A 165 -27.98 -7.10 6.50
C ASP A 165 -28.56 -6.40 5.26
N THR A 166 -29.29 -7.13 4.43
CA THR A 166 -29.95 -6.62 3.21
C THR A 166 -30.83 -5.40 3.48
N PHE A 167 -31.40 -5.31 4.69
CA PHE A 167 -32.16 -4.14 5.11
C PHE A 167 -31.32 -2.86 5.08
N LEU A 168 -30.04 -2.92 5.47
CA LEU A 168 -29.14 -1.76 5.52
C LEU A 168 -28.44 -1.51 4.19
N ASP A 169 -28.18 -2.56 3.41
CA ASP A 169 -27.49 -2.49 2.12
C ASP A 169 -28.36 -3.02 0.97
N GLN A 170 -29.45 -2.33 0.67
CA GLN A 170 -30.38 -2.70 -0.41
C GLN A 170 -29.74 -2.66 -1.80
N ASN A 171 -28.73 -1.83 -1.99
CA ASN A 171 -28.02 -1.69 -3.26
C ASN A 171 -26.79 -2.61 -3.37
N HIS A 172 -26.60 -3.50 -2.41
CA HIS A 172 -25.46 -4.42 -2.34
C HIS A 172 -24.11 -3.73 -2.54
N PHE A 173 -23.96 -2.55 -1.92
CA PHE A 173 -22.70 -1.79 -2.00
C PHE A 173 -21.53 -2.56 -1.37
N TYR A 174 -21.81 -3.29 -0.27
CA TYR A 174 -20.85 -4.13 0.44
C TYR A 174 -20.86 -5.56 -0.08
N SER A 175 -20.57 -5.75 -1.36
CA SER A 175 -20.55 -7.04 -2.04
C SER A 175 -19.16 -7.37 -2.57
N ASP A 176 -18.94 -8.66 -2.84
CA ASP A 176 -17.69 -9.17 -3.39
C ASP A 176 -17.37 -8.51 -4.72
N ARG A 177 -16.07 -8.23 -4.93
CA ARG A 177 -15.59 -7.54 -6.13
C ARG A 177 -14.33 -8.19 -6.64
N LYS A 178 -14.26 -8.37 -7.96
CA LYS A 178 -13.06 -8.77 -8.69
C LYS A 178 -12.71 -7.68 -9.68
N THR A 179 -11.48 -7.23 -9.66
CA THR A 179 -11.02 -6.12 -10.50
C THR A 179 -9.78 -6.53 -11.26
N LEU A 180 -9.81 -6.41 -12.57
CA LEU A 180 -8.65 -6.59 -13.46
C LEU A 180 -8.32 -5.24 -14.08
N LEU A 181 -7.11 -4.74 -13.82
CA LEU A 181 -6.61 -3.48 -14.35
C LEU A 181 -5.34 -3.72 -15.17
N THR A 182 -5.23 -3.04 -16.28
CA THR A 182 -4.01 -2.93 -17.06
C THR A 182 -3.61 -1.47 -17.17
N SER A 183 -2.32 -1.20 -17.30
CA SER A 183 -1.85 0.16 -17.56
C SER A 183 -0.70 0.18 -18.55
N ILE A 184 -0.63 1.27 -19.30
CA ILE A 184 0.49 1.64 -20.17
C ILE A 184 0.94 3.05 -19.79
N GLY A 185 2.23 3.25 -19.59
CA GLY A 185 2.76 4.55 -19.21
C GLY A 185 4.17 4.79 -19.69
N ILE A 186 4.53 6.07 -19.78
CA ILE A 186 5.89 6.51 -20.08
C ILE A 186 6.41 7.26 -18.85
N ASN A 187 7.57 6.82 -18.37
CA ASN A 187 8.28 7.42 -17.26
C ASN A 187 9.59 8.04 -17.78
N HIS A 188 9.82 9.31 -17.48
CA HIS A 188 11.08 9.98 -17.68
C HIS A 188 11.57 10.46 -16.31
N ILE A 189 12.32 9.60 -15.61
CA ILE A 189 12.63 9.75 -14.19
C ILE A 189 14.13 9.64 -13.97
N GLY A 190 14.66 10.44 -13.05
CA GLY A 190 15.99 10.37 -12.47
C GLY A 190 15.90 10.59 -10.97
N TYR A 191 17.06 10.63 -10.31
CA TYR A 191 17.18 10.94 -8.90
C TYR A 191 18.24 12.02 -8.70
N GLU A 192 17.96 12.93 -7.78
CA GLU A 192 18.96 13.87 -7.23
C GLU A 192 19.14 13.59 -5.76
N GLN A 193 20.39 13.68 -5.29
CA GLN A 193 20.69 13.49 -3.87
C GLN A 193 20.54 14.83 -3.15
N ASP A 194 19.71 14.83 -2.13
CA ASP A 194 19.47 15.98 -1.28
C ASP A 194 19.30 15.55 0.18
N ARG A 195 19.17 16.52 1.09
CA ARG A 195 18.95 16.31 2.52
C ARG A 195 17.76 17.15 2.97
N TYR A 196 17.07 16.67 4.02
CA TYR A 196 15.98 17.39 4.68
C TYR A 196 14.69 17.57 3.85
N ILE A 197 14.50 16.81 2.77
CA ILE A 197 13.27 16.89 1.99
C ILE A 197 12.18 16.04 2.63
N PHE A 198 12.43 14.76 2.93
CA PHE A 198 11.48 13.83 3.54
C PHE A 198 11.95 13.32 4.90
N ARG A 199 13.26 13.26 5.13
CA ARG A 199 13.87 12.78 6.38
C ARG A 199 14.85 13.77 6.94
N HIS A 200 14.98 13.77 8.25
CA HIS A 200 15.92 14.65 8.94
C HIS A 200 17.31 14.02 8.96
N GLN A 201 18.33 14.74 8.44
CA GLN A 201 19.77 14.40 8.43
C GLN A 201 20.24 13.30 7.46
N ASP A 202 19.37 12.51 6.85
CA ASP A 202 19.75 11.49 5.88
C ASP A 202 19.98 12.09 4.48
N ILE A 203 20.89 11.48 3.70
CA ILE A 203 20.96 11.76 2.26
C ILE A 203 19.88 10.95 1.59
N GLU A 204 19.06 11.61 0.80
CA GLU A 204 17.89 11.02 0.15
C GLU A 204 18.04 11.10 -1.38
N ASP A 205 17.67 10.03 -2.05
CA ASP A 205 17.50 10.03 -3.51
C ASP A 205 16.11 10.59 -3.84
N ILE A 206 16.04 11.86 -4.21
CA ILE A 206 14.81 12.57 -4.51
C ILE A 206 14.42 12.30 -5.97
N PRO A 207 13.24 11.73 -6.25
CA PRO A 207 12.83 11.44 -7.61
C PRO A 207 12.49 12.72 -8.37
N ILE A 208 13.15 12.92 -9.51
CA ILE A 208 12.89 14.03 -10.43
C ILE A 208 12.42 13.52 -11.77
N GLY A 209 11.54 14.27 -12.43
CA GLY A 209 11.05 13.95 -13.76
C GLY A 209 9.54 13.91 -13.88
N LYS A 210 9.05 13.17 -14.85
CA LYS A 210 7.63 13.11 -15.18
C LYS A 210 7.22 11.70 -15.58
N SER A 211 5.95 11.39 -15.30
CA SER A 211 5.31 10.14 -15.69
C SER A 211 3.88 10.41 -16.15
N ILE A 212 3.48 9.76 -17.22
CA ILE A 212 2.09 9.74 -17.68
C ILE A 212 1.68 8.30 -17.93
N SER A 213 0.49 7.93 -17.49
CA SER A 213 -0.04 6.58 -17.71
C SER A 213 -1.55 6.60 -17.93
N LEU A 214 -2.00 5.66 -18.77
CA LEU A 214 -3.40 5.33 -18.97
C LEU A 214 -3.68 3.99 -18.29
N LEU A 215 -4.84 3.89 -17.66
CA LEU A 215 -5.32 2.70 -16.98
C LEU A 215 -6.65 2.29 -17.60
N GLY A 216 -6.81 1.00 -17.86
CA GLY A 216 -8.07 0.43 -18.34
C GLY A 216 -8.31 -0.90 -17.65
N GLY A 217 -9.57 -1.33 -17.59
CA GLY A 217 -9.88 -2.63 -17.01
C GLY A 217 -11.36 -2.84 -16.76
N PHE A 218 -11.65 -3.81 -15.92
CA PHE A 218 -13.00 -4.24 -15.60
C PHE A 218 -13.10 -4.56 -14.11
N GLN A 219 -14.24 -4.23 -13.53
CA GLN A 219 -14.64 -4.69 -12.21
C GLN A 219 -15.91 -5.51 -12.34
N GLU A 220 -15.87 -6.73 -11.82
CA GLU A 220 -17.04 -7.57 -11.61
C GLU A 220 -17.58 -7.32 -10.20
N ASN A 221 -18.86 -7.04 -10.10
CA ASN A 221 -19.60 -6.90 -8.86
C ASN A 221 -21.01 -7.47 -9.08
N LEU A 222 -21.43 -8.46 -8.27
CA LEU A 222 -22.73 -9.12 -8.38
C LEU A 222 -23.08 -9.61 -9.81
N SER A 223 -22.07 -10.16 -10.52
CA SER A 223 -22.19 -10.58 -11.92
C SER A 223 -22.37 -9.44 -12.95
N GLU A 224 -22.30 -8.19 -12.51
CA GLU A 224 -22.22 -7.02 -13.40
C GLU A 224 -20.75 -6.70 -13.69
N ILE A 225 -20.43 -6.55 -14.96
CA ILE A 225 -19.09 -6.11 -15.37
C ILE A 225 -19.14 -4.62 -15.65
N ARG A 226 -18.28 -3.87 -14.94
CA ARG A 226 -18.15 -2.42 -15.04
C ARG A 226 -16.79 -2.07 -15.66
N PRO A 227 -16.73 -1.60 -16.91
CA PRO A 227 -15.50 -1.11 -17.50
C PRO A 227 -14.95 0.09 -16.72
N TYR A 228 -13.63 0.16 -16.62
CA TYR A 228 -12.90 1.26 -15.99
C TYR A 228 -11.93 1.88 -16.98
N LEU A 229 -11.86 3.20 -16.99
CA LEU A 229 -10.82 3.96 -17.70
C LEU A 229 -10.32 5.08 -16.80
N GLY A 230 -9.01 5.27 -16.78
CA GLY A 230 -8.38 6.31 -16.00
C GLY A 230 -7.04 6.77 -16.57
N GLY A 231 -6.53 7.86 -16.02
CA GLY A 231 -5.23 8.41 -16.36
C GLY A 231 -4.54 8.95 -15.12
N ARG A 232 -3.21 8.93 -15.15
CA ARG A 232 -2.36 9.46 -14.07
C ARG A 232 -1.21 10.27 -14.67
N ILE A 233 -0.96 11.43 -14.10
CA ILE A 233 0.18 12.29 -14.41
C ILE A 233 0.93 12.56 -13.11
N MET A 234 2.24 12.40 -13.15
CA MET A 234 3.15 12.72 -12.05
C MET A 234 4.24 13.64 -12.56
N TYR A 235 4.63 14.58 -11.73
CA TYR A 235 5.74 15.49 -11.99
C TYR A 235 6.47 15.77 -10.69
N GLY A 236 7.81 15.87 -10.76
CA GLY A 236 8.64 16.31 -9.66
C GLY A 236 9.93 16.91 -10.20
N ASP A 237 10.31 18.09 -9.71
CA ASP A 237 11.57 18.70 -10.08
C ASP A 237 11.97 19.80 -9.07
N TYR A 238 13.24 20.26 -9.15
CA TYR A 238 13.73 21.38 -8.37
C TYR A 238 13.49 22.71 -9.09
N PHE A 239 13.10 23.69 -8.34
CA PHE A 239 12.92 25.08 -8.74
C PHE A 239 13.72 26.02 -7.83
N SER A 240 13.72 27.32 -8.13
CA SER A 240 14.38 28.32 -7.30
C SER A 240 13.90 28.41 -5.87
N LEU A 241 12.66 27.95 -5.60
CA LEU A 241 12.05 27.91 -4.26
C LEU A 241 12.19 26.56 -3.56
N GLY A 242 12.77 25.55 -4.19
CA GLY A 242 12.96 24.20 -3.65
C GLY A 242 12.35 23.11 -4.51
N TYR A 243 12.22 21.92 -3.94
CA TYR A 243 11.61 20.75 -4.59
C TYR A 243 10.09 20.85 -4.63
N PHE A 244 9.52 20.61 -5.80
CA PHE A 244 8.07 20.51 -5.99
C PHE A 244 7.73 19.16 -6.62
N ALA A 245 6.72 18.46 -6.06
CA ALA A 245 6.18 17.24 -6.64
C ALA A 245 4.65 17.26 -6.60
N GLY A 246 4.03 16.74 -7.65
CA GLY A 246 2.59 16.64 -7.79
C GLY A 246 2.17 15.35 -8.49
N ASN A 247 0.97 14.89 -8.17
CA ASN A 247 0.35 13.72 -8.77
C ASN A 247 -1.15 13.98 -8.95
N ILE A 248 -1.64 13.78 -10.16
CA ILE A 248 -3.06 13.87 -10.50
C ILE A 248 -3.48 12.52 -11.09
N GLN A 249 -4.54 11.96 -10.55
CA GLN A 249 -5.16 10.74 -11.05
C GLN A 249 -6.66 10.95 -11.20
N LEU A 250 -7.17 10.63 -12.37
CA LEU A 250 -8.59 10.68 -12.70
C LEU A 250 -9.02 9.35 -13.29
N GLY A 251 -10.23 8.91 -12.97
CA GLY A 251 -10.77 7.69 -13.54
C GLY A 251 -12.24 7.50 -13.21
N SER A 252 -12.91 6.72 -14.03
CA SER A 252 -14.34 6.44 -13.88
C SER A 252 -14.67 5.00 -14.27
N PHE A 253 -15.70 4.46 -13.61
CA PHE A 253 -16.39 3.27 -14.03
C PHE A 253 -17.56 3.64 -14.95
N PHE A 254 -17.70 2.92 -16.03
CA PHE A 254 -18.83 3.09 -16.94
C PHE A 254 -19.88 2.03 -16.59
N LEU A 255 -21.07 2.52 -16.24
CA LEU A 255 -22.25 1.69 -16.01
C LEU A 255 -23.02 1.58 -17.32
N ASP A 256 -23.24 0.38 -17.80
CA ASP A 256 -24.22 0.16 -18.88
C ASP A 256 -25.62 0.33 -18.25
N LYS A 257 -26.25 1.46 -18.52
CA LYS A 257 -27.64 1.67 -18.12
C LYS A 257 -28.49 0.74 -18.99
N LYS A 258 -28.69 -0.49 -18.55
CA LYS A 258 -29.81 -1.26 -19.06
C LYS A 258 -31.09 -0.56 -18.60
N HIS A 259 -31.80 0.03 -19.56
CA HIS A 259 -33.15 0.55 -19.39
C HIS A 259 -34.11 -0.57 -19.02
#